data_50510f986598852fc6895f89dd301e5e
#
_entry.id   50510f986598852fc6895f89dd301e5e
#
_cell.length_a   1.000
_cell.length_b   1.000
_cell.length_c   1.000
_cell.angle_alpha   90.00
_cell.angle_beta   90.00
_cell.angle_gamma   90.00
#
_symmetry.space_group_name_H-M   'P 1'
#
loop_
_entity.id
_entity.type
_entity.pdbx_description
1 polymer ?
#
loop_
_entity_poly.entity_id
_entity_poly.type
_entity_poly.pdbx_seq_one_letter_code
_entity_poly.pdbx_strand_id
1 'polypeptide(L)'
;MSASLTKAGFWRFLVRKAAVGSSGPPGSRALHVTAAHCKNRAARVRVGKGDRPVTYEQALKPHDIGHRKGWLSQHTGNLKGEDGAADRTVEDAFVRRLMFGTFHGCLANEVVIKRRANLLTVCVVALQKLPPQKFYFLIGYAESLLSHFYKCPVKIDVQTLREKQVYKYL
;
A
#
# COMPACT_ATOMS: atom_id res chain seq x y z
N MET A 1 0.70 -18.67 -41.81
CA MET A 1 -0.57 -17.92 -41.76
C MET A 1 -0.94 -17.78 -40.28
N SER A 2 -0.60 -16.68 -39.68
CA SER A 2 -0.89 -16.40 -38.27
C SER A 2 -2.04 -15.39 -38.19
N ALA A 3 -3.16 -15.81 -37.62
CA ALA A 3 -4.31 -14.94 -37.38
C ALA A 3 -4.13 -14.17 -36.09
N SER A 4 -3.99 -12.85 -36.20
CA SER A 4 -3.98 -11.92 -35.07
C SER A 4 -5.39 -11.75 -34.53
N LEU A 5 -5.65 -12.25 -33.33
CA LEU A 5 -6.88 -11.98 -32.59
C LEU A 5 -6.81 -10.58 -31.97
N THR A 6 -7.47 -9.63 -32.58
CA THR A 6 -7.60 -8.27 -32.09
C THR A 6 -8.49 -8.20 -30.86
N LYS A 7 -8.00 -7.56 -29.82
CA LYS A 7 -8.63 -7.34 -28.50
C LYS A 7 -9.92 -6.48 -28.49
N ALA A 8 -10.55 -6.26 -29.63
CA ALA A 8 -11.73 -5.38 -29.75
C ALA A 8 -13.08 -6.06 -29.44
N GLY A 9 -13.11 -7.39 -29.22
CA GLY A 9 -14.36 -8.13 -29.04
C GLY A 9 -14.90 -8.22 -27.62
N PHE A 10 -14.07 -7.98 -26.61
CA PHE A 10 -14.45 -8.24 -25.21
C PHE A 10 -15.32 -7.15 -24.57
N TRP A 11 -15.18 -5.91 -25.03
CA TRP A 11 -15.91 -4.79 -24.42
C TRP A 11 -17.34 -4.59 -24.95
N ARG A 12 -17.71 -5.22 -26.04
CA ARG A 12 -19.09 -5.11 -26.62
C ARG A 12 -20.13 -5.97 -25.90
N PHE A 13 -19.71 -6.91 -25.07
CA PHE A 13 -20.67 -7.82 -24.41
C PHE A 13 -21.23 -7.27 -23.09
N LEU A 14 -20.59 -6.29 -22.49
CA LEU A 14 -20.99 -5.74 -21.19
C LEU A 14 -22.00 -4.57 -21.28
N VAL A 15 -22.19 -3.98 -22.47
CA VAL A 15 -23.06 -2.79 -22.61
C VAL A 15 -24.48 -3.14 -23.03
N ARG A 16 -24.80 -4.40 -23.36
CA ARG A 16 -26.09 -4.78 -23.93
C ARG A 16 -27.13 -5.34 -22.95
N LYS A 17 -26.91 -5.30 -21.66
CA LYS A 17 -27.86 -5.84 -20.66
C LYS A 17 -28.57 -4.78 -19.80
N ALA A 18 -28.61 -3.55 -20.23
CA ALA A 18 -29.32 -2.47 -19.53
C ALA A 18 -30.45 -1.83 -20.35
N ALA A 19 -31.19 -2.63 -21.10
CA ALA A 19 -32.40 -2.14 -21.79
C ALA A 19 -33.44 -3.23 -21.87
N VAL A 20 -34.10 -3.54 -20.76
CA VAL A 20 -35.43 -4.11 -20.75
C VAL A 20 -36.31 -3.18 -19.93
N GLY A 21 -37.16 -2.46 -20.64
CA GLY A 21 -38.11 -1.52 -20.09
C GLY A 21 -39.17 -2.21 -19.24
N SER A 22 -39.45 -1.67 -18.11
CA SER A 22 -40.72 -1.80 -17.41
C SER A 22 -41.45 -0.46 -17.53
N SER A 23 -42.47 -0.42 -18.39
CA SER A 23 -43.43 0.66 -18.48
C SER A 23 -44.34 0.63 -17.25
N GLY A 24 -43.90 1.26 -16.17
CA GLY A 24 -44.75 1.66 -15.05
C GLY A 24 -45.21 3.10 -15.26
N PRO A 25 -46.39 3.50 -14.72
CA PRO A 25 -46.89 4.87 -14.86
C PRO A 25 -45.90 5.89 -14.33
N PRO A 26 -45.84 7.10 -14.88
CA PRO A 26 -44.89 8.09 -14.43
C PRO A 26 -45.24 8.58 -13.01
N GLY A 27 -44.85 7.80 -12.02
CA GLY A 27 -44.78 8.30 -10.65
C GLY A 27 -43.73 9.42 -10.66
N SER A 28 -44.17 10.63 -10.37
CA SER A 28 -43.30 11.76 -10.15
C SER A 28 -42.24 11.36 -9.13
N ARG A 29 -41.07 10.97 -9.62
CA ARG A 29 -39.91 10.86 -8.75
C ARG A 29 -39.60 12.26 -8.29
N ALA A 30 -40.11 12.60 -7.11
CA ALA A 30 -39.65 13.78 -6.44
C ALA A 30 -38.12 13.68 -6.42
N LEU A 31 -37.45 14.58 -7.12
CA LEU A 31 -36.04 14.81 -6.95
C LEU A 31 -35.89 15.14 -5.46
N HIS A 32 -35.51 14.13 -4.67
CA HIS A 32 -35.01 14.41 -3.35
C HIS A 32 -33.74 15.22 -3.53
N VAL A 33 -33.91 16.51 -3.63
CA VAL A 33 -32.85 17.44 -3.34
C VAL A 33 -32.58 17.23 -1.86
N THR A 34 -31.80 16.22 -1.54
CA THR A 34 -31.14 16.18 -0.25
C THR A 34 -30.51 17.55 -0.11
N ALA A 35 -31.00 18.31 0.87
CA ALA A 35 -30.55 19.67 1.11
C ALA A 35 -29.06 19.68 0.90
N ALA A 36 -28.59 20.42 -0.11
CA ALA A 36 -27.19 20.47 -0.42
C ALA A 36 -26.51 20.92 0.86
N HIS A 37 -25.98 19.95 1.60
CA HIS A 37 -25.20 20.26 2.77
C HIS A 37 -23.96 20.95 2.22
N CYS A 38 -24.01 22.29 2.16
CA CYS A 38 -22.90 23.15 1.78
C CYS A 38 -21.69 22.99 2.72
N LYS A 39 -21.71 21.96 3.56
CA LYS A 39 -20.60 21.57 4.41
C LYS A 39 -19.62 20.72 3.59
N ASN A 40 -18.67 21.38 2.97
CA ASN A 40 -17.54 20.68 2.40
C ASN A 40 -16.77 19.94 3.50
N ARG A 41 -16.86 18.61 3.50
CA ARG A 41 -16.15 17.75 4.46
C ARG A 41 -14.71 17.44 4.04
N ALA A 42 -14.34 17.72 2.82
CA ALA A 42 -13.05 17.33 2.24
C ALA A 42 -11.85 17.98 2.96
N ALA A 43 -12.00 19.19 3.47
CA ALA A 43 -10.94 19.92 4.17
C ALA A 43 -11.07 19.91 5.71
N ARG A 44 -12.03 19.18 6.28
CA ARG A 44 -12.18 19.16 7.74
C ARG A 44 -11.14 18.23 8.36
N VAL A 45 -10.28 18.82 9.14
CA VAL A 45 -9.42 18.08 10.07
C VAL A 45 -10.34 17.45 11.12
N ARG A 46 -10.44 16.11 11.09
CA ARG A 46 -11.13 15.38 12.16
C ARG A 46 -10.25 15.42 13.39
N VAL A 47 -10.73 16.02 14.43
CA VAL A 47 -10.09 15.91 15.74
C VAL A 47 -10.34 14.48 16.21
N GLY A 48 -9.29 13.71 16.39
CA GLY A 48 -9.37 12.37 16.96
C GLY A 48 -9.78 12.46 18.44
N LYS A 49 -10.26 11.36 19.00
CA LYS A 49 -10.59 11.25 20.42
C LYS A 49 -9.36 11.29 21.33
N GLY A 50 -8.15 11.25 20.76
CA GLY A 50 -6.91 11.19 21.53
C GLY A 50 -6.66 9.84 22.19
N ASP A 51 -7.32 8.78 21.73
CA ASP A 51 -7.24 7.42 22.28
C ASP A 51 -6.39 6.46 21.47
N ARG A 52 -6.11 6.79 20.21
CA ARG A 52 -5.34 5.94 19.30
C ARG A 52 -3.86 6.26 19.34
N PRO A 53 -3.02 5.35 19.88
CA PRO A 53 -1.57 5.53 19.85
C PRO A 53 -1.04 5.36 18.42
N VAL A 54 -0.22 6.28 17.98
CA VAL A 54 0.42 6.24 16.67
C VAL A 54 1.93 6.38 16.77
N THR A 55 2.64 5.68 15.89
CA THR A 55 4.09 5.79 15.79
C THR A 55 4.49 7.07 15.06
N TYR A 56 5.79 7.39 15.10
CA TYR A 56 6.36 8.54 14.37
C TYR A 56 5.97 8.53 12.89
N GLU A 57 6.13 7.39 12.21
CA GLU A 57 5.79 7.23 10.79
C GLU A 57 4.30 7.41 10.50
N GLN A 58 3.44 6.86 11.36
CA GLN A 58 1.98 6.97 11.21
C GLN A 58 1.46 8.36 11.56
N ALA A 59 2.13 9.06 12.46
CA ALA A 59 1.74 10.38 12.91
C ALA A 59 2.06 11.48 11.90
N LEU A 60 3.14 11.31 11.13
CA LEU A 60 3.59 12.28 10.14
C LEU A 60 2.87 12.07 8.81
N LYS A 61 2.30 13.13 8.30
CA LYS A 61 1.53 13.17 7.06
C LYS A 61 2.46 13.35 5.84
N PRO A 62 1.97 13.18 4.60
CA PRO A 62 2.78 13.34 3.40
C PRO A 62 3.51 14.68 3.27
N HIS A 63 2.97 15.78 3.83
CA HIS A 63 3.62 17.10 3.80
C HIS A 63 4.86 17.20 4.70
N ASP A 64 5.03 16.26 5.63
CA ASP A 64 6.23 16.18 6.48
C ASP A 64 7.39 15.44 5.80
N ILE A 65 7.15 14.84 4.63
CA ILE A 65 8.19 14.16 3.86
C ILE A 65 9.23 15.18 3.38
N GLY A 66 10.50 14.83 3.59
CA GLY A 66 11.64 15.70 3.32
C GLY A 66 12.05 16.60 4.50
N HIS A 67 11.13 16.90 5.42
CA HIS A 67 11.42 17.71 6.62
C HIS A 67 11.62 16.86 7.87
N ARG A 68 10.76 15.87 8.09
CA ARG A 68 10.75 15.04 9.30
C ARG A 68 10.85 13.55 9.02
N LYS A 69 10.43 13.12 7.87
CA LYS A 69 10.51 11.71 7.45
C LYS A 69 10.90 11.57 6.00
N GLY A 70 11.37 10.38 5.61
CA GLY A 70 11.63 10.03 4.22
C GLY A 70 10.46 9.30 3.57
N TRP A 71 10.59 9.04 2.27
CA TRP A 71 9.70 8.15 1.55
C TRP A 71 9.88 6.71 2.03
N LEU A 72 8.78 5.97 2.09
CA LEU A 72 8.80 4.54 2.44
C LEU A 72 9.30 3.65 1.28
N SER A 73 9.31 4.16 0.07
CA SER A 73 9.88 3.50 -1.10
C SER A 73 10.90 4.42 -1.76
N GLN A 74 12.10 3.91 -2.01
CA GLN A 74 13.20 4.64 -2.62
C GLN A 74 13.68 3.91 -3.87
N HIS A 75 13.50 4.52 -5.02
CA HIS A 75 13.94 4.04 -6.33
C HIS A 75 14.05 5.19 -7.32
N THR A 76 14.68 4.94 -8.46
CA THR A 76 14.91 5.96 -9.49
C THR A 76 13.76 6.09 -10.49
N GLY A 77 12.81 5.16 -10.52
CA GLY A 77 11.72 5.14 -11.50
C GLY A 77 10.80 6.36 -11.53
N ASN A 78 10.90 7.25 -10.51
CA ASN A 78 10.17 8.54 -10.49
C ASN A 78 10.98 9.71 -11.09
N LEU A 79 12.23 9.47 -11.48
CA LEU A 79 13.08 10.49 -12.09
C LEU A 79 12.73 10.66 -13.57
N LYS A 80 12.93 11.89 -14.08
CA LYS A 80 12.73 12.18 -15.49
C LYS A 80 13.69 11.34 -16.36
N GLY A 81 13.14 10.63 -17.33
CA GLY A 81 13.90 9.73 -18.22
C GLY A 81 14.03 8.29 -17.71
N GLU A 82 13.49 7.98 -16.54
CA GLU A 82 13.42 6.63 -15.99
C GLU A 82 11.99 6.09 -16.10
N ASP A 83 11.90 4.82 -16.48
CA ASP A 83 10.61 4.14 -16.64
C ASP A 83 10.35 3.13 -15.51
N GLY A 84 9.13 2.59 -15.46
CA GLY A 84 8.78 1.49 -14.55
C GLY A 84 8.29 1.90 -13.17
N ALA A 85 7.93 3.15 -12.92
CA ALA A 85 7.39 3.59 -11.62
C ALA A 85 6.10 2.84 -11.23
N ALA A 86 5.23 2.54 -12.19
CA ALA A 86 4.00 1.78 -11.95
C ALA A 86 4.28 0.35 -11.51
N ASP A 87 5.21 -0.33 -12.18
CA ASP A 87 5.63 -1.70 -11.83
C ASP A 87 6.26 -1.74 -10.44
N ARG A 88 7.15 -0.78 -10.13
CA ARG A 88 7.75 -0.65 -8.80
C ARG A 88 6.69 -0.49 -7.71
N THR A 89 5.63 0.24 -7.98
CA THR A 89 4.52 0.42 -7.02
C THR A 89 3.79 -0.89 -6.72
N VAL A 90 3.52 -1.69 -7.74
CA VAL A 90 2.88 -3.00 -7.59
C VAL A 90 3.79 -3.95 -6.81
N GLU A 91 5.07 -4.01 -7.15
CA GLU A 91 6.07 -4.82 -6.45
C GLU A 91 6.19 -4.42 -4.97
N ASP A 92 6.22 -3.13 -4.68
CA ASP A 92 6.30 -2.62 -3.31
C ASP A 92 5.07 -2.98 -2.49
N ALA A 93 3.89 -2.92 -3.09
CA ALA A 93 2.66 -3.35 -2.44
C ALA A 93 2.70 -4.85 -2.11
N PHE A 94 3.21 -5.67 -3.01
CA PHE A 94 3.40 -7.10 -2.79
C PHE A 94 4.40 -7.37 -1.65
N VAL A 95 5.58 -6.75 -1.70
CA VAL A 95 6.60 -6.92 -0.65
C VAL A 95 6.05 -6.53 0.72
N ARG A 96 5.38 -5.39 0.84
CA ARG A 96 4.76 -4.96 2.10
C ARG A 96 3.73 -5.96 2.60
N ARG A 97 2.86 -6.46 1.73
CA ARG A 97 1.86 -7.47 2.08
C ARG A 97 2.50 -8.77 2.55
N LEU A 98 3.53 -9.21 1.86
CA LEU A 98 4.30 -10.40 2.26
C LEU A 98 4.94 -10.21 3.64
N MET A 99 5.58 -9.07 3.88
CA MET A 99 6.21 -8.79 5.19
C MET A 99 5.18 -8.72 6.32
N PHE A 100 4.02 -8.11 6.09
CA PHE A 100 2.93 -8.11 7.07
C PHE A 100 2.40 -9.52 7.37
N GLY A 101 2.31 -10.38 6.36
CA GLY A 101 1.89 -11.78 6.53
C GLY A 101 2.93 -12.63 7.25
N THR A 102 4.21 -12.51 6.86
CA THR A 102 5.31 -13.30 7.41
C THR A 102 5.62 -12.91 8.86
N PHE A 103 5.66 -11.63 9.18
CA PHE A 103 5.96 -11.10 10.51
C PHE A 103 4.69 -10.61 11.22
N HIS A 104 3.63 -11.41 11.18
CA HIS A 104 2.33 -11.04 11.73
C HIS A 104 2.41 -10.58 13.19
N GLY A 105 1.94 -9.37 13.45
CA GLY A 105 1.92 -8.76 14.78
C GLY A 105 3.30 -8.44 15.38
N CYS A 106 4.38 -8.65 14.63
CA CYS A 106 5.75 -8.35 15.06
C CYS A 106 6.28 -7.04 14.48
N LEU A 107 5.60 -6.43 13.50
CA LEU A 107 6.03 -5.16 12.93
C LEU A 107 5.66 -4.00 13.85
N ALA A 108 6.66 -3.21 14.22
CA ALA A 108 6.46 -2.01 15.03
C ALA A 108 6.03 -0.82 14.20
N ASN A 109 6.52 -0.74 12.96
CA ASN A 109 6.33 0.40 12.06
C ASN A 109 6.13 -0.04 10.61
N GLU A 110 6.04 0.93 9.70
CA GLU A 110 5.96 0.70 8.27
C GLU A 110 7.25 0.08 7.70
N VAL A 111 7.10 -0.67 6.61
CA VAL A 111 8.22 -1.31 5.91
C VAL A 111 8.82 -0.32 4.91
N VAL A 112 10.13 -0.07 5.02
CA VAL A 112 10.86 0.79 4.09
C VAL A 112 11.57 -0.07 3.04
N ILE A 113 11.34 0.23 1.78
CA ILE A 113 11.90 -0.51 0.64
C ILE A 113 12.86 0.39 -0.12
N LYS A 114 14.08 -0.09 -0.32
CA LYS A 114 15.12 0.63 -1.05
C LYS A 114 15.63 -0.23 -2.21
N ARG A 115 15.65 0.35 -3.40
CA ARG A 115 16.26 -0.28 -4.58
C ARG A 115 17.53 0.46 -4.94
N ARG A 116 18.64 -0.28 -4.97
CA ARG A 116 19.95 0.23 -5.34
C ARG A 116 20.54 -0.68 -6.41
N ALA A 117 20.59 -0.23 -7.65
CA ALA A 117 20.93 -1.07 -8.78
C ALA A 117 20.06 -2.35 -8.79
N ASN A 118 20.65 -3.53 -8.71
CA ASN A 118 19.95 -4.81 -8.67
C ASN A 118 19.66 -5.32 -7.24
N LEU A 119 20.00 -4.57 -6.20
CA LEU A 119 19.79 -4.96 -4.82
C LEU A 119 18.48 -4.39 -4.28
N LEU A 120 17.61 -5.26 -3.75
CA LEU A 120 16.43 -4.89 -3.02
C LEU A 120 16.70 -4.98 -1.52
N THR A 121 16.68 -3.85 -0.83
CA THR A 121 16.83 -3.79 0.62
C THR A 121 15.48 -3.48 1.27
N VAL A 122 15.05 -4.34 2.19
CA VAL A 122 13.80 -4.19 2.95
C VAL A 122 14.16 -3.89 4.39
N CYS A 123 13.93 -2.65 4.83
CA CYS A 123 14.21 -2.23 6.20
C CYS A 123 12.96 -2.34 7.06
N VAL A 124 13.08 -3.03 8.19
CA VAL A 124 11.97 -3.37 9.07
C VAL A 124 12.33 -3.07 10.52
N VAL A 125 11.39 -2.49 11.24
CA VAL A 125 11.47 -2.37 12.70
C VAL A 125 10.53 -3.41 13.32
N ALA A 126 11.10 -4.36 14.03
CA ALA A 126 10.36 -5.50 14.58
C ALA A 126 10.33 -5.50 16.11
N LEU A 127 9.24 -6.01 16.68
CA LEU A 127 9.08 -6.20 18.11
C LEU A 127 9.69 -7.53 18.55
N GLN A 128 10.34 -7.57 19.70
CA GLN A 128 10.95 -8.76 20.28
C GLN A 128 9.89 -9.72 20.88
N LYS A 129 8.93 -10.14 20.04
CA LYS A 129 7.86 -11.07 20.44
C LYS A 129 8.18 -12.54 20.16
N LEU A 130 9.11 -12.78 19.26
CA LEU A 130 9.48 -14.13 18.84
C LEU A 130 10.87 -14.49 19.38
N PRO A 131 11.11 -15.78 19.67
CA PRO A 131 12.46 -16.24 20.00
C PRO A 131 13.40 -16.03 18.79
N PRO A 132 14.69 -15.74 19.03
CA PRO A 132 15.64 -15.39 17.97
C PRO A 132 15.72 -16.43 16.84
N GLN A 133 15.65 -17.70 17.16
CA GLN A 133 15.72 -18.78 16.16
C GLN A 133 14.57 -18.67 15.13
N LYS A 134 13.34 -18.49 15.60
CA LYS A 134 12.18 -18.33 14.70
C LYS A 134 12.29 -17.05 13.89
N PHE A 135 12.81 -15.99 14.49
CA PHE A 135 12.96 -14.71 13.84
C PHE A 135 13.97 -14.78 12.69
N TYR A 136 15.15 -15.37 12.92
CA TYR A 136 16.15 -15.58 11.87
C TYR A 136 15.66 -16.52 10.77
N PHE A 137 14.90 -17.54 11.11
CA PHE A 137 14.26 -18.41 10.12
C PHE A 137 13.33 -17.62 9.20
N LEU A 138 12.46 -16.76 9.76
CA LEU A 138 11.54 -15.93 8.95
C LEU A 138 12.26 -14.94 8.06
N ILE A 139 13.38 -14.36 8.51
CA ILE A 139 14.22 -13.48 7.70
C ILE A 139 14.76 -14.26 6.49
N GLY A 140 15.43 -15.39 6.72
CA GLY A 140 15.98 -16.20 5.65
C GLY A 140 14.93 -16.72 4.68
N TYR A 141 13.76 -17.11 5.18
CA TYR A 141 12.63 -17.51 4.37
C TYR A 141 12.16 -16.38 3.44
N ALA A 142 11.94 -15.18 4.00
CA ALA A 142 11.46 -14.05 3.24
C ALA A 142 12.50 -13.57 2.21
N GLU A 143 13.79 -13.55 2.55
CA GLU A 143 14.89 -13.23 1.61
C GLU A 143 14.94 -14.23 0.46
N SER A 144 14.90 -15.52 0.76
CA SER A 144 14.94 -16.58 -0.26
C SER A 144 13.73 -16.53 -1.19
N LEU A 145 12.53 -16.34 -0.62
CA LEU A 145 11.29 -16.24 -1.39
C LEU A 145 11.30 -15.03 -2.34
N LEU A 146 11.64 -13.85 -1.82
CA LEU A 146 11.67 -12.62 -2.60
C LEU A 146 12.76 -12.65 -3.67
N SER A 147 13.94 -13.17 -3.35
CA SER A 147 15.04 -13.30 -4.32
C SER A 147 14.71 -14.26 -5.45
N HIS A 148 14.05 -15.37 -5.15
CA HIS A 148 13.56 -16.30 -6.16
C HIS A 148 12.47 -15.66 -7.05
N PHE A 149 11.57 -14.90 -6.45
CA PHE A 149 10.44 -14.27 -7.15
C PHE A 149 10.92 -13.13 -8.07
N TYR A 150 11.76 -12.22 -7.54
CA TYR A 150 12.22 -11.04 -8.30
C TYR A 150 13.51 -11.25 -9.07
N LYS A 151 14.17 -12.41 -8.93
CA LYS A 151 15.45 -12.74 -9.59
C LYS A 151 16.55 -11.72 -9.33
N CYS A 152 16.54 -11.11 -8.15
CA CYS A 152 17.54 -10.16 -7.68
C CYS A 152 17.94 -10.48 -6.23
N PRO A 153 19.14 -10.09 -5.79
CA PRO A 153 19.51 -10.24 -4.40
C PRO A 153 18.61 -9.38 -3.51
N VAL A 154 18.07 -9.99 -2.45
CA VAL A 154 17.21 -9.33 -1.47
C VAL A 154 17.87 -9.40 -0.11
N LYS A 155 17.94 -8.27 0.58
CA LYS A 155 18.43 -8.17 1.95
C LYS A 155 17.39 -7.58 2.86
N ILE A 156 17.14 -8.20 3.99
CA ILE A 156 16.23 -7.68 5.01
C ILE A 156 17.06 -7.15 6.18
N ASP A 157 17.05 -5.82 6.33
CA ASP A 157 17.69 -5.14 7.44
C ASP A 157 16.68 -4.96 8.56
N VAL A 158 16.89 -5.65 9.69
CA VAL A 158 15.97 -5.63 10.81
C VAL A 158 16.57 -4.93 12.01
N GLN A 159 15.82 -3.98 12.56
CA GLN A 159 16.05 -3.40 13.87
C GLN A 159 14.98 -3.91 14.83
N THR A 160 15.38 -4.35 16.01
CA THR A 160 14.45 -4.86 17.02
C THR A 160 14.20 -3.85 18.13
N LEU A 161 12.95 -3.78 18.56
CA LEU A 161 12.51 -2.98 19.70
C LEU A 161 11.78 -3.87 20.71
N ARG A 162 11.90 -3.55 21.99
CA ARG A 162 11.15 -4.26 23.05
C ARG A 162 9.66 -3.95 22.94
N GLU A 163 9.31 -2.66 22.78
CA GLU A 163 7.94 -2.18 22.73
C GLU A 163 7.76 -1.19 21.57
N LYS A 164 6.53 -1.05 21.11
CA LYS A 164 6.16 -0.08 20.09
C LYS A 164 6.23 1.33 20.67
N GLN A 165 7.07 2.17 20.08
CA GLN A 165 7.22 3.56 20.51
C GLN A 165 6.00 4.38 20.08
N VAL A 166 5.29 4.94 21.04
CA VAL A 166 4.17 5.85 20.80
C VAL A 166 4.69 7.27 20.69
N TYR A 167 4.43 7.90 19.55
CA TYR A 167 4.83 9.31 19.32
C TYR A 167 3.75 10.27 19.79
N LYS A 168 2.51 10.01 19.46
CA LYS A 168 1.34 10.78 19.93
C LYS A 168 0.06 9.96 19.88
N TYR A 169 -0.97 10.47 20.51
CA TYR A 169 -2.32 9.92 20.45
C TYR A 169 -3.17 10.77 19.49
N LEU A 170 -3.97 10.11 18.61
CA LEU A 170 -4.87 10.73 17.64
C LEU A 170 -6.32 10.45 17.97
#